data_dbbcc13d67c65346973addc7aa47a35f
#
_entry.id   dbbcc13d67c65346973addc7aa47a35f
#
_cell.length_a   1.000
_cell.length_b   1.000
_cell.length_c   1.000
_cell.angle_alpha   90.00
_cell.angle_beta   90.00
_cell.angle_gamma   90.00
#
_symmetry.space_group_name_H-M   'P 1'
#
loop_
_entity.id
_entity.type
_entity.pdbx_description
1 polymer ?
#
loop_
_entity_poly.entity_id
_entity_poly.type
_entity_poly.pdbx_seq_one_letter_code
_entity_poly.pdbx_strand_id
1 'polypeptide(L)'
;MFPLRLKDSKAKFTKLPSPKNDKQELEEEFNEIQQIENLPILQTEKERLIKGRIGQGKFKKLLFDRECKCALCGVTDPRVLIASHIKPWSTSTNEERLDVNNGLLLCPNHDALFDKHLISFDLQGKIVISQTLDETARMFLNIHDGLRVKLNEKQLGYMKEHYQKLN
;
A
#
# COMPACT_ATOMS: atom_id res chain seq x y z
N MET A 1 -23.24 -34.45 16.61
CA MET A 1 -24.00 -33.21 16.36
C MET A 1 -23.84 -32.33 17.59
N PHE A 2 -22.88 -31.40 17.58
CA PHE A 2 -22.62 -30.49 18.69
C PHE A 2 -23.04 -29.09 18.30
N PRO A 3 -23.95 -28.43 19.02
CA PRO A 3 -24.31 -27.06 18.76
C PRO A 3 -23.26 -26.13 19.37
N LEU A 4 -22.49 -25.43 18.52
CA LEU A 4 -21.68 -24.31 18.94
C LEU A 4 -22.60 -23.16 19.33
N ARG A 5 -22.79 -22.96 20.64
CA ARG A 5 -23.36 -21.71 21.19
C ARG A 5 -22.34 -20.58 21.00
N LEU A 6 -22.58 -19.72 20.02
CA LEU A 6 -21.96 -18.40 19.97
C LEU A 6 -22.43 -17.60 21.19
N LYS A 7 -21.55 -17.47 22.18
CA LYS A 7 -21.75 -16.49 23.25
C LYS A 7 -21.52 -15.10 22.64
N ASP A 8 -22.54 -14.25 22.73
CA ASP A 8 -22.44 -12.81 22.46
C ASP A 8 -21.36 -12.19 23.36
N SER A 9 -20.13 -12.18 22.90
CA SER A 9 -19.09 -11.35 23.46
C SER A 9 -19.24 -9.98 22.79
N LYS A 10 -19.88 -9.02 23.48
CA LYS A 10 -19.70 -7.60 23.22
C LYS A 10 -18.20 -7.29 23.35
N ALA A 11 -17.46 -7.50 22.27
CA ALA A 11 -16.10 -7.03 22.19
C ALA A 11 -16.14 -5.51 22.40
N LYS A 12 -15.68 -5.06 23.57
CA LYS A 12 -15.38 -3.65 23.77
C LYS A 12 -14.32 -3.32 22.72
N PHE A 13 -14.69 -2.54 21.73
CA PHE A 13 -13.74 -1.92 20.83
C PHE A 13 -12.84 -1.04 21.70
N THR A 14 -11.73 -1.60 22.14
CA THR A 14 -10.64 -0.81 22.68
C THR A 14 -10.20 0.11 21.55
N LYS A 15 -10.19 1.40 21.86
CA LYS A 15 -9.68 2.47 20.98
C LYS A 15 -8.42 1.95 20.28
N LEU A 16 -8.46 1.83 18.94
CA LEU A 16 -7.29 1.47 18.15
C LEU A 16 -6.11 2.32 18.62
N PRO A 17 -4.91 1.75 18.79
CA PRO A 17 -3.74 2.56 19.07
C PRO A 17 -3.68 3.65 18.01
N SER A 18 -3.55 4.90 18.45
CA SER A 18 -3.34 6.02 17.55
C SER A 18 -2.19 5.69 16.59
N PRO A 19 -2.26 6.12 15.32
CA PRO A 19 -1.13 6.00 14.41
C PRO A 19 0.13 6.48 15.13
N LYS A 20 1.31 5.94 14.75
CA LYS A 20 2.59 6.35 15.33
C LYS A 20 2.53 7.86 15.51
N ASN A 21 2.83 8.34 16.72
CA ASN A 21 2.78 9.76 17.02
C ASN A 21 3.65 10.47 15.96
N ASP A 22 3.16 11.57 15.37
CA ASP A 22 3.88 12.37 14.35
C ASP A 22 5.35 12.59 14.72
N LYS A 23 5.63 12.67 16.02
CA LYS A 23 6.98 12.78 16.57
C LYS A 23 7.85 11.54 16.33
N GLN A 24 7.29 10.33 16.44
CA GLN A 24 8.03 9.08 16.21
C GLN A 24 8.31 8.87 14.71
N GLU A 25 7.37 9.24 13.85
CA GLU A 25 7.59 9.17 12.39
C GLU A 25 8.67 10.17 11.94
N LEU A 26 8.68 11.38 12.52
CA LEU A 26 9.71 12.36 12.27
C LEU A 26 11.10 11.92 12.78
N GLU A 27 11.17 11.27 13.93
CA GLU A 27 12.42 10.71 14.47
C GLU A 27 12.95 9.56 13.60
N GLU A 28 12.07 8.69 13.11
CA GLU A 28 12.45 7.62 12.18
C GLU A 28 12.95 8.17 10.84
N GLU A 29 12.24 9.14 10.26
CA GLU A 29 12.65 9.82 9.02
C GLU A 29 14.00 10.54 9.19
N PHE A 30 14.20 11.23 10.30
CA PHE A 30 15.47 11.90 10.63
C PHE A 30 16.63 10.89 10.75
N ASN A 31 16.43 9.79 11.45
CA ASN A 31 17.43 8.74 11.61
C ASN A 31 17.82 8.11 10.26
N GLU A 32 16.85 7.85 9.38
CA GLU A 32 17.14 7.32 8.05
C GLU A 32 17.91 8.32 7.18
N ILE A 33 17.58 9.62 7.26
CA ILE A 33 18.33 10.68 6.56
C ILE A 33 19.78 10.72 7.07
N GLN A 34 19.99 10.65 8.38
CA GLN A 34 21.33 10.60 8.99
C GLN A 34 22.14 9.38 8.51
N GLN A 35 21.47 8.22 8.37
CA GLN A 35 22.13 7.03 7.82
C GLN A 35 22.58 7.25 6.37
N ILE A 36 21.74 7.88 5.54
CA ILE A 36 22.08 8.19 4.14
C ILE A 36 23.27 9.19 4.09
N GLU A 37 23.28 10.19 4.94
CA GLU A 37 24.38 11.17 5.01
C GLU A 37 25.72 10.54 5.36
N ASN A 38 25.72 9.47 6.15
CA ASN A 38 26.92 8.74 6.55
C ASN A 38 27.39 7.68 5.53
N LEU A 39 26.63 7.45 4.42
CA LEU A 39 27.06 6.49 3.39
C LEU A 39 28.32 6.99 2.66
N PRO A 40 29.25 6.08 2.31
CA PRO A 40 30.47 6.42 1.55
C PRO A 40 30.18 6.53 0.04
N ILE A 41 29.23 7.40 -0.35
CA ILE A 41 28.79 7.63 -1.73
C ILE A 41 28.91 9.11 -2.09
N LEU A 42 28.78 9.44 -3.37
CA LEU A 42 28.83 10.81 -3.86
C LEU A 42 27.73 11.67 -3.25
N GLN A 43 28.03 12.95 -3.01
CA GLN A 43 27.06 13.90 -2.41
C GLN A 43 25.78 14.03 -3.24
N THR A 44 25.87 14.03 -4.56
CA THR A 44 24.71 14.09 -5.47
C THR A 44 23.80 12.88 -5.32
N GLU A 45 24.37 11.70 -5.04
CA GLU A 45 23.62 10.46 -4.80
C GLU A 45 22.90 10.52 -3.42
N LYS A 46 23.59 11.03 -2.39
CA LYS A 46 22.98 11.27 -1.07
C LYS A 46 21.76 12.18 -1.18
N GLU A 47 21.90 13.32 -1.85
CA GLU A 47 20.80 14.27 -2.06
C GLU A 47 19.61 13.63 -2.79
N ARG A 48 19.87 12.76 -3.79
CA ARG A 48 18.83 12.04 -4.50
C ARG A 48 18.08 11.08 -3.58
N LEU A 49 18.79 10.31 -2.75
CA LEU A 49 18.21 9.38 -1.79
C LEU A 49 17.39 10.12 -0.71
N ILE A 50 17.90 11.21 -0.17
CA ILE A 50 17.20 12.02 0.83
C ILE A 50 15.91 12.62 0.25
N LYS A 51 15.96 13.20 -0.96
CA LYS A 51 14.76 13.72 -1.64
C LYS A 51 13.74 12.63 -1.91
N GLY A 52 14.21 11.44 -2.29
CA GLY A 52 13.35 10.26 -2.47
C GLY A 52 12.65 9.86 -1.17
N ARG A 53 13.38 9.80 -0.05
CA ARG A 53 12.83 9.42 1.25
C ARG A 53 11.78 10.42 1.76
N ILE A 54 12.07 11.71 1.68
CA ILE A 54 11.12 12.76 2.05
C ILE A 54 9.85 12.68 1.18
N GLY A 55 10.01 12.43 -0.13
CA GLY A 55 8.88 12.26 -1.04
C GLY A 55 7.99 11.08 -0.68
N GLN A 56 8.58 9.94 -0.32
CA GLN A 56 7.84 8.75 0.13
C GLN A 56 7.07 9.01 1.44
N GLY A 57 7.67 9.72 2.40
CA GLY A 57 7.02 10.11 3.65
C GLY A 57 5.78 11.00 3.40
N LYS A 58 5.91 12.01 2.53
CA LYS A 58 4.79 12.87 2.13
C LYS A 58 3.68 12.11 1.42
N PHE A 59 4.02 11.25 0.46
CA PHE A 59 3.05 10.42 -0.25
C PHE A 59 2.29 9.50 0.72
N LYS A 60 3.01 8.81 1.61
CA LYS A 60 2.43 7.94 2.64
C LYS A 60 1.42 8.71 3.48
N LYS A 61 1.81 9.87 4.03
CA LYS A 61 0.94 10.70 4.85
C LYS A 61 -0.34 11.10 4.12
N LEU A 62 -0.23 11.64 2.90
CA LEU A 62 -1.38 12.03 2.09
C LEU A 62 -2.32 10.86 1.77
N LEU A 63 -1.75 9.67 1.53
CA LEU A 63 -2.55 8.49 1.25
C LEU A 63 -3.30 8.00 2.49
N PHE A 64 -2.66 7.99 3.66
CA PHE A 64 -3.29 7.65 4.93
C PHE A 64 -4.37 8.65 5.34
N ASP A 65 -4.19 9.95 5.06
CA ASP A 65 -5.21 10.97 5.31
C ASP A 65 -6.45 10.77 4.42
N ARG A 66 -6.27 10.23 3.21
CA ARG A 66 -7.34 9.93 2.27
C ARG A 66 -8.03 8.59 2.55
N GLU A 67 -7.25 7.57 2.91
CA GLU A 67 -7.69 6.18 3.05
C GLU A 67 -7.30 5.66 4.43
N CYS A 68 -8.25 5.04 5.14
CA CYS A 68 -8.02 4.55 6.51
C CYS A 68 -7.97 3.02 6.60
N LYS A 69 -7.98 2.32 5.46
CA LYS A 69 -8.04 0.85 5.42
C LYS A 69 -7.49 0.28 4.12
N CYS A 70 -7.10 -0.99 4.16
CA CYS A 70 -6.76 -1.73 2.95
C CYS A 70 -7.92 -1.68 1.95
N ALA A 71 -7.64 -1.26 0.72
CA ALA A 71 -8.62 -1.10 -0.34
C ALA A 71 -9.35 -2.41 -0.71
N LEU A 72 -8.74 -3.57 -0.44
CA LEU A 72 -9.29 -4.90 -0.77
C LEU A 72 -9.96 -5.60 0.41
N CYS A 73 -9.27 -5.78 1.53
CA CYS A 73 -9.79 -6.58 2.65
C CYS A 73 -10.33 -5.76 3.81
N GLY A 74 -10.14 -4.44 3.80
CA GLY A 74 -10.66 -3.56 4.84
C GLY A 74 -9.89 -3.57 6.15
N VAL A 75 -8.70 -4.19 6.25
CA VAL A 75 -7.80 -4.08 7.42
C VAL A 75 -7.50 -2.62 7.70
N THR A 76 -7.65 -2.20 8.96
CA THR A 76 -7.56 -0.79 9.40
C THR A 76 -6.36 -0.50 10.30
N ASP A 77 -5.59 -1.51 10.73
CA ASP A 77 -4.43 -1.29 11.58
C ASP A 77 -3.32 -0.57 10.80
N PRO A 78 -3.02 0.71 11.11
CA PRO A 78 -2.05 1.50 10.35
C PRO A 78 -0.63 0.95 10.40
N ARG A 79 -0.29 0.11 11.39
CA ARG A 79 1.03 -0.50 11.54
C ARG A 79 1.33 -1.54 10.46
N VAL A 80 0.29 -2.11 9.85
CA VAL A 80 0.42 -3.12 8.78
C VAL A 80 -0.04 -2.61 7.43
N LEU A 81 -0.45 -1.35 7.31
CA LEU A 81 -0.87 -0.78 6.04
C LEU A 81 0.32 -0.16 5.30
N ILE A 82 0.35 -0.37 4.00
CA ILE A 82 1.39 0.06 3.08
C ILE A 82 0.79 1.04 2.07
N ALA A 83 1.45 2.19 1.90
CA ALA A 83 1.13 3.15 0.85
C ALA A 83 1.78 2.67 -0.45
N SER A 84 1.04 1.89 -1.23
CA SER A 84 1.49 1.25 -2.46
C SER A 84 1.31 2.17 -3.66
N HIS A 85 2.36 2.34 -4.50
CA HIS A 85 2.25 3.07 -5.75
C HIS A 85 1.62 2.19 -6.83
N ILE A 86 0.67 2.73 -7.60
CA ILE A 86 0.07 2.04 -8.74
C ILE A 86 1.08 1.98 -9.90
N LYS A 87 1.61 3.13 -10.31
CA LYS A 87 2.76 3.20 -11.22
C LYS A 87 4.02 3.18 -10.37
N PRO A 88 4.94 2.22 -10.58
CA PRO A 88 6.12 2.05 -9.74
C PRO A 88 6.94 3.32 -9.59
N TRP A 89 7.48 3.57 -8.40
CA TRP A 89 8.35 4.71 -8.10
C TRP A 89 9.49 4.88 -9.09
N SER A 90 10.10 3.77 -9.51
CA SER A 90 11.26 3.75 -10.41
C SER A 90 10.96 4.32 -11.80
N THR A 91 9.71 4.20 -12.25
CA THR A 91 9.26 4.66 -13.59
C THR A 91 8.41 5.93 -13.53
N SER A 92 8.12 6.43 -12.33
CA SER A 92 7.32 7.63 -12.11
C SER A 92 8.15 8.90 -12.20
N THR A 93 7.56 9.98 -12.73
CA THR A 93 8.11 11.34 -12.62
C THR A 93 8.05 11.83 -11.17
N ASN A 94 8.68 12.96 -10.86
CA ASN A 94 8.63 13.52 -9.50
C ASN A 94 7.21 13.92 -9.09
N GLU A 95 6.41 14.42 -10.02
CA GLU A 95 5.00 14.77 -9.81
C GLU A 95 4.17 13.52 -9.55
N GLU A 96 4.34 12.47 -10.35
CA GLU A 96 3.64 11.20 -10.21
C GLU A 96 4.00 10.48 -8.89
N ARG A 97 5.24 10.61 -8.42
CA ARG A 97 5.69 10.05 -7.13
C ARG A 97 4.98 10.67 -5.93
N LEU A 98 4.57 11.93 -6.05
CA LEU A 98 3.90 12.69 -4.99
C LEU A 98 2.38 12.74 -5.19
N ASP A 99 1.88 12.30 -6.34
CA ASP A 99 0.44 12.26 -6.60
C ASP A 99 -0.23 11.15 -5.79
N VAL A 100 -1.03 11.54 -4.83
CA VAL A 100 -1.80 10.60 -3.99
C VAL A 100 -2.72 9.69 -4.84
N ASN A 101 -3.12 10.13 -6.04
CA ASN A 101 -3.90 9.30 -6.96
C ASN A 101 -3.05 8.20 -7.62
N ASN A 102 -1.73 8.30 -7.56
CA ASN A 102 -0.85 7.18 -7.93
C ASN A 102 -0.70 6.18 -6.77
N GLY A 103 -1.71 5.99 -5.93
CA GLY A 103 -1.59 5.14 -4.77
C GLY A 103 -2.86 4.41 -4.36
N LEU A 104 -2.64 3.27 -3.71
CA LEU A 104 -3.62 2.48 -2.97
C LEU A 104 -3.06 2.15 -1.59
N LEU A 105 -3.92 2.19 -0.57
CA LEU A 105 -3.55 1.69 0.76
C LEU A 105 -3.84 0.20 0.82
N LEU A 106 -2.82 -0.63 1.02
CA LEU A 106 -2.92 -2.08 0.99
C LEU A 106 -2.35 -2.71 2.27
N CYS A 107 -2.82 -3.90 2.64
CA CYS A 107 -2.14 -4.72 3.63
C CYS A 107 -0.95 -5.45 2.98
N PRO A 108 0.02 -6.01 3.76
CA PRO A 108 1.23 -6.61 3.21
C PRO A 108 0.99 -7.69 2.15
N ASN A 109 -0.04 -8.52 2.35
CA ASN A 109 -0.36 -9.59 1.41
C ASN A 109 -0.80 -9.03 0.05
N HIS A 110 -1.69 -8.04 0.07
CA HIS A 110 -2.22 -7.45 -1.16
C HIS A 110 -1.18 -6.56 -1.85
N ASP A 111 -0.39 -5.82 -1.07
CA ASP A 111 0.72 -5.01 -1.58
C ASP A 111 1.75 -5.88 -2.31
N ALA A 112 2.19 -6.97 -1.69
CA ALA A 112 3.17 -7.88 -2.29
C ALA A 112 2.71 -8.49 -3.62
N LEU A 113 1.42 -8.81 -3.76
CA LEU A 113 0.86 -9.34 -5.00
C LEU A 113 0.68 -8.25 -6.06
N PHE A 114 0.27 -7.07 -5.64
CA PHE A 114 0.07 -5.91 -6.50
C PHE A 114 1.40 -5.41 -7.07
N ASP A 115 2.39 -5.19 -6.22
CA ASP A 115 3.73 -4.74 -6.63
C ASP A 115 4.42 -5.70 -7.61
N LYS A 116 4.16 -7.00 -7.48
CA LYS A 116 4.66 -8.04 -8.40
C LYS A 116 3.80 -8.25 -9.65
N HIS A 117 2.78 -7.45 -9.87
CA HIS A 117 1.82 -7.60 -10.97
C HIS A 117 1.17 -8.99 -11.04
N LEU A 118 0.97 -9.65 -9.88
CA LEU A 118 0.22 -10.90 -9.75
C LEU A 118 -1.28 -10.65 -9.60
N ILE A 119 -1.67 -9.45 -9.18
CA ILE A 119 -3.03 -8.93 -9.22
C ILE A 119 -3.03 -7.52 -9.80
N SER A 120 -4.12 -7.16 -10.46
CA SER A 120 -4.40 -5.81 -10.92
C SER A 120 -5.91 -5.56 -10.90
N PHE A 121 -6.37 -4.44 -11.46
CA PHE A 121 -7.79 -4.10 -11.49
C PHE A 121 -8.17 -3.59 -12.88
N ASP A 122 -9.37 -3.99 -13.34
CA ASP A 122 -9.96 -3.47 -14.56
C ASP A 122 -10.50 -2.04 -14.35
N LEU A 123 -11.04 -1.45 -15.41
CA LEU A 123 -11.58 -0.09 -15.38
C LEU A 123 -12.84 0.07 -14.51
N GLN A 124 -13.46 -1.03 -14.10
CA GLN A 124 -14.58 -1.10 -13.17
C GLN A 124 -14.12 -1.38 -11.73
N GLY A 125 -12.79 -1.45 -11.52
CA GLY A 125 -12.18 -1.77 -10.23
C GLY A 125 -12.32 -3.23 -9.81
N LYS A 126 -12.74 -4.13 -10.70
CA LYS A 126 -12.77 -5.57 -10.43
C LYS A 126 -11.35 -6.12 -10.49
N ILE A 127 -11.02 -7.00 -9.54
CA ILE A 127 -9.72 -7.66 -9.53
C ILE A 127 -9.51 -8.50 -10.79
N VAL A 128 -8.29 -8.45 -11.31
CA VAL A 128 -7.78 -9.36 -12.34
C VAL A 128 -6.57 -10.07 -11.77
N ILE A 129 -6.61 -11.39 -11.79
CA ILE A 129 -5.65 -12.27 -11.13
C ILE A 129 -4.80 -12.94 -12.21
N SER A 130 -3.47 -12.89 -12.02
CA SER A 130 -2.55 -13.60 -12.89
C SER A 130 -2.83 -15.10 -12.91
N GLN A 131 -2.70 -15.71 -14.08
CA GLN A 131 -2.79 -17.18 -14.23
C GLN A 131 -1.61 -17.91 -13.59
N THR A 132 -0.51 -17.19 -13.32
CA THR A 132 0.67 -17.75 -12.66
C THR A 132 0.53 -17.84 -11.15
N LEU A 133 -0.47 -17.18 -10.55
CA LEU A 133 -0.74 -17.25 -9.11
C LEU A 133 -1.47 -18.54 -8.78
N ASP A 134 -0.82 -19.45 -8.07
CA ASP A 134 -1.38 -20.76 -7.73
C ASP A 134 -2.57 -20.66 -6.75
N GLU A 135 -3.40 -21.71 -6.73
CA GLU A 135 -4.62 -21.75 -5.92
C GLU A 135 -4.35 -21.71 -4.40
N THR A 136 -3.24 -22.28 -3.96
CA THR A 136 -2.84 -22.26 -2.55
C THR A 136 -2.55 -20.82 -2.10
N ALA A 137 -1.76 -20.08 -2.88
CA ALA A 137 -1.50 -18.67 -2.64
C ALA A 137 -2.78 -17.85 -2.68
N ARG A 138 -3.66 -18.06 -3.66
CA ARG A 138 -4.97 -17.39 -3.74
C ARG A 138 -5.80 -17.60 -2.48
N MET A 139 -5.88 -18.83 -2.00
CA MET A 139 -6.66 -19.20 -0.82
C MET A 139 -6.08 -18.55 0.46
N PHE A 140 -4.78 -18.72 0.73
CA PHE A 140 -4.16 -18.21 1.96
C PHE A 140 -4.02 -16.69 2.00
N LEU A 141 -3.91 -16.03 0.85
CA LEU A 141 -3.83 -14.58 0.75
C LEU A 141 -5.21 -13.92 0.53
N ASN A 142 -6.28 -14.73 0.60
CA ASN A 142 -7.66 -14.29 0.43
C ASN A 142 -7.90 -13.55 -0.91
N ILE A 143 -7.41 -14.14 -2.01
CA ILE A 143 -7.56 -13.60 -3.37
C ILE A 143 -8.64 -14.36 -4.11
N HIS A 144 -9.72 -13.68 -4.50
CA HIS A 144 -10.83 -14.25 -5.24
C HIS A 144 -11.47 -13.23 -6.19
N ASP A 145 -12.16 -13.71 -7.21
CA ASP A 145 -12.71 -12.90 -8.31
C ASP A 145 -13.81 -11.90 -7.88
N GLY A 146 -14.29 -12.00 -6.63
CA GLY A 146 -15.25 -11.07 -6.06
C GLY A 146 -14.64 -9.79 -5.50
N LEU A 147 -13.31 -9.70 -5.38
CA LEU A 147 -12.64 -8.53 -4.84
C LEU A 147 -12.76 -7.33 -5.78
N ARG A 148 -12.94 -6.15 -5.20
CA ARG A 148 -13.06 -4.89 -5.94
C ARG A 148 -12.43 -3.74 -5.16
N VAL A 149 -11.90 -2.77 -5.91
CA VAL A 149 -11.46 -1.47 -5.39
C VAL A 149 -12.33 -0.36 -6.00
N LYS A 150 -12.47 0.74 -5.27
CA LYS A 150 -13.04 1.98 -5.82
C LYS A 150 -11.91 2.84 -6.34
N LEU A 151 -11.89 3.10 -7.65
CA LEU A 151 -10.89 3.94 -8.30
C LEU A 151 -11.55 5.23 -8.80
N ASN A 152 -10.88 6.36 -8.58
CA ASN A 152 -11.26 7.61 -9.22
C ASN A 152 -10.63 7.71 -10.64
N GLU A 153 -11.04 8.71 -11.41
CA GLU A 153 -10.59 8.88 -12.81
C GLU A 153 -9.06 8.99 -12.95
N LYS A 154 -8.39 9.67 -12.02
CA LYS A 154 -6.92 9.79 -12.03
C LYS A 154 -6.23 8.47 -11.72
N GLN A 155 -6.74 7.74 -10.72
CA GLN A 155 -6.24 6.39 -10.41
C GLN A 155 -6.41 5.43 -11.58
N LEU A 156 -7.50 5.54 -12.36
CA LEU A 156 -7.71 4.73 -13.55
C LEU A 156 -6.62 4.95 -14.63
N GLY A 157 -6.10 6.18 -14.72
CA GLY A 157 -4.97 6.47 -15.63
C GLY A 157 -3.74 5.61 -15.28
N TYR A 158 -3.32 5.62 -14.01
CA TYR A 158 -2.20 4.81 -13.52
C TYR A 158 -2.50 3.30 -13.58
N MET A 159 -3.74 2.92 -13.26
CA MET A 159 -4.14 1.52 -13.26
C MET A 159 -4.08 0.86 -14.64
N LYS A 160 -4.34 1.60 -15.72
CA LYS A 160 -4.16 1.09 -17.09
C LYS A 160 -2.73 0.61 -17.34
N GLU A 161 -1.74 1.40 -16.92
CA GLU A 161 -0.32 1.03 -17.08
C GLU A 161 0.04 -0.19 -16.21
N HIS A 162 -0.50 -0.26 -15.00
CA HIS A 162 -0.29 -1.38 -14.09
C HIS A 162 -0.94 -2.67 -14.65
N TYR A 163 -2.15 -2.57 -15.15
CA TYR A 163 -2.88 -3.70 -15.74
C TYR A 163 -2.14 -4.32 -16.94
N GLN A 164 -1.51 -3.50 -17.79
CA GLN A 164 -0.75 -3.98 -18.95
C GLN A 164 0.49 -4.81 -18.58
N LYS A 165 0.95 -4.72 -17.35
CA LYS A 165 2.10 -5.46 -16.82
C LYS A 165 1.70 -6.72 -16.05
N LEU A 166 0.41 -7.06 -16.01
CA LEU A 166 -0.07 -8.26 -15.33
C LEU A 166 0.59 -9.50 -15.93
N ASN A 167 1.24 -10.31 -15.10
CA ASN A 167 1.97 -11.52 -15.48
C ASN A 167 1.05 -12.76 -15.56
#